data_6718f4cf05850022ee141bd44d41c83c
#
_entry.id   6718f4cf05850022ee141bd44d41c83c
#
_cell.length_a   1.000
_cell.length_b   1.000
_cell.length_c   1.000
_cell.angle_alpha   90.00
_cell.angle_beta   90.00
_cell.angle_gamma   90.00
#
_symmetry.space_group_name_H-M   'P 1'
#
loop_
_entity.id
_entity.type
_entity.pdbx_description
1 polymer ?
#
loop_
_entity_poly.entity_id
_entity_poly.type
_entity_poly.pdbx_seq_one_letter_code
_entity_poly.pdbx_strand_id
1 'polypeptide(L)'
;MTVILKIGAWIIKGKSLDNIYLYFEENGWINLFWSCNKWIGRTNWLGDELINSGPALIPMWYLRDLIVFFVLSPVIYWCIKRVKVSFLIVLFFCYLTDIWPQIQGLSSSMVFFVLGAYLAVNDKNIISEVYKRRNKFYIITFILLPLMIYYDGRYTSIGNLIYPFFVFTLVPVYISVGISLMLKNKINLMLQLSQSSFFIFALHTMILGYCASIIKLIIPSDFWILASMRYLLTPLFCVLVCYACYNIMKRIVPNCLSTLIGGRL
;
A
#
# COMPACT_ATOMS: atom_id res chain seq x y z
N MET A 1 -11.82 0.68 -15.79
CA MET A 1 -10.45 1.10 -16.15
C MET A 1 -9.45 -0.04 -16.12
N THR A 2 -9.37 -0.85 -15.07
CA THR A 2 -8.45 -2.00 -14.91
C THR A 2 -8.57 -3.03 -16.02
N VAL A 3 -9.80 -3.45 -16.32
CA VAL A 3 -10.08 -4.43 -17.38
C VAL A 3 -9.61 -3.88 -18.72
N ILE A 4 -9.95 -2.62 -19.03
CA ILE A 4 -9.60 -1.96 -20.29
C ILE A 4 -8.07 -1.88 -20.45
N LEU A 5 -7.34 -1.55 -19.38
CA LEU A 5 -5.88 -1.44 -19.43
C LEU A 5 -5.19 -2.81 -19.50
N LYS A 6 -5.73 -3.84 -18.83
CA LYS A 6 -5.24 -5.21 -18.95
C LYS A 6 -5.51 -5.78 -20.35
N ILE A 7 -6.71 -5.54 -20.89
CA ILE A 7 -7.07 -5.87 -22.26
C ILE A 7 -6.14 -5.14 -23.25
N GLY A 8 -5.92 -3.83 -23.07
CA GLY A 8 -4.99 -3.06 -23.88
C GLY A 8 -3.56 -3.60 -23.85
N ALA A 9 -3.05 -3.93 -22.66
CA ALA A 9 -1.71 -4.53 -22.52
C ALA A 9 -1.63 -5.94 -23.17
N TRP A 10 -2.71 -6.72 -23.18
CA TRP A 10 -2.74 -8.03 -23.83
C TRP A 10 -2.83 -7.93 -25.33
N ILE A 11 -3.59 -6.95 -25.86
CA ILE A 11 -3.65 -6.64 -27.30
C ILE A 11 -2.25 -6.22 -27.79
N ILE A 12 -1.57 -5.34 -27.05
CA ILE A 12 -0.19 -4.90 -27.38
C ILE A 12 0.78 -6.09 -27.35
N LYS A 13 0.56 -7.07 -26.48
CA LYS A 13 1.36 -8.30 -26.42
C LYS A 13 0.95 -9.38 -27.43
N GLY A 14 0.02 -9.07 -28.36
CA GLY A 14 -0.42 -9.99 -29.40
C GLY A 14 -1.25 -11.16 -28.91
N LYS A 15 -1.88 -11.10 -27.71
CA LYS A 15 -2.81 -12.12 -27.24
C LYS A 15 -4.17 -11.95 -27.94
N SER A 16 -4.73 -13.07 -28.44
CA SER A 16 -6.05 -13.05 -29.06
C SER A 16 -7.16 -12.70 -28.04
N LEU A 17 -8.27 -12.16 -28.52
CA LEU A 17 -9.45 -11.87 -27.70
C LEU A 17 -10.01 -13.14 -27.03
N ASP A 18 -9.89 -14.28 -27.67
CA ASP A 18 -10.32 -15.59 -27.13
C ASP A 18 -9.52 -15.96 -25.88
N ASN A 19 -8.21 -15.69 -25.84
CA ASN A 19 -7.38 -15.89 -24.65
C ASN A 19 -7.79 -14.98 -23.49
N ILE A 20 -8.32 -13.80 -23.79
CA ILE A 20 -8.84 -12.86 -22.79
C ILE A 20 -10.15 -13.40 -22.22
N TYR A 21 -11.04 -13.85 -23.07
CA TYR A 21 -12.32 -14.45 -22.68
C TYR A 21 -12.11 -15.71 -21.84
N LEU A 22 -11.28 -16.65 -22.27
CA LEU A 22 -10.92 -17.87 -21.53
C LEU A 22 -10.34 -17.55 -20.13
N TYR A 23 -9.52 -16.52 -20.01
CA TYR A 23 -8.99 -16.11 -18.70
C TYR A 23 -10.11 -15.68 -17.74
N PHE A 24 -11.13 -14.95 -18.23
CA PHE A 24 -12.26 -14.53 -17.39
C PHE A 24 -13.21 -15.67 -17.09
N GLU A 25 -13.36 -16.62 -18.01
CA GLU A 25 -14.18 -17.82 -17.83
C GLU A 25 -13.55 -18.76 -16.79
N GLU A 26 -12.25 -19.02 -16.87
CA GLU A 26 -11.53 -19.90 -15.95
C GLU A 26 -11.37 -19.30 -14.55
N ASN A 27 -11.11 -18.00 -14.43
CA ASN A 27 -10.82 -17.37 -13.16
C ASN A 27 -12.03 -16.69 -12.51
N GLY A 28 -13.12 -16.49 -13.23
CA GLY A 28 -14.34 -15.78 -12.79
C GLY A 28 -14.14 -14.27 -12.61
N TRP A 29 -15.23 -13.53 -12.73
CA TRP A 29 -15.23 -12.07 -12.57
C TRP A 29 -14.85 -11.62 -11.15
N ILE A 30 -15.11 -12.47 -10.15
CA ILE A 30 -14.78 -12.21 -8.75
C ILE A 30 -13.28 -12.05 -8.57
N ASN A 31 -12.45 -12.79 -9.32
CA ASN A 31 -10.99 -12.69 -9.24
C ASN A 31 -10.43 -11.34 -9.71
N LEU A 32 -11.21 -10.50 -10.38
CA LEU A 32 -10.82 -9.10 -10.63
C LEU A 32 -10.69 -8.30 -9.34
N PHE A 33 -11.50 -8.62 -8.34
CA PHE A 33 -11.58 -7.89 -7.08
C PHE A 33 -11.00 -8.68 -5.91
N TRP A 34 -11.14 -10.01 -5.95
CA TRP A 34 -10.76 -10.90 -4.87
C TRP A 34 -10.22 -12.22 -5.40
N SER A 35 -8.94 -12.45 -5.32
CA SER A 35 -8.32 -13.74 -5.59
C SER A 35 -8.32 -14.60 -4.33
N CYS A 36 -8.65 -15.88 -4.47
CA CYS A 36 -8.59 -16.87 -3.39
C CYS A 36 -7.40 -17.84 -3.55
N ASN A 37 -6.43 -17.50 -4.38
CA ASN A 37 -5.28 -18.35 -4.62
C ASN A 37 -4.33 -18.35 -3.40
N LYS A 38 -3.85 -19.52 -3.01
CA LYS A 38 -2.83 -19.64 -1.98
C LYS A 38 -1.53 -18.98 -2.43
N TRP A 39 -0.84 -18.33 -1.53
CA TRP A 39 0.47 -17.75 -1.81
C TRP A 39 1.55 -18.79 -1.59
N ILE A 40 2.12 -19.30 -2.65
CA ILE A 40 3.21 -20.27 -2.61
C ILE A 40 4.41 -19.65 -1.89
N GLY A 41 4.87 -20.33 -0.82
CA GLY A 41 6.07 -19.96 -0.05
C GLY A 41 5.85 -18.95 1.09
N ARG A 42 4.59 -18.60 1.41
CA ARG A 42 4.28 -17.83 2.61
C ARG A 42 3.35 -18.59 3.52
N THR A 43 3.81 -18.79 4.75
CA THR A 43 3.04 -19.45 5.82
C THR A 43 2.86 -18.51 7.01
N ASN A 44 1.77 -18.72 7.75
CA ASN A 44 1.57 -18.10 9.06
C ASN A 44 2.46 -18.79 10.11
N TRP A 45 2.35 -18.36 11.37
CA TRP A 45 3.09 -18.97 12.48
C TRP A 45 2.75 -20.43 12.77
N LEU A 46 1.57 -20.90 12.34
CA LEU A 46 1.12 -22.30 12.49
C LEU A 46 1.55 -23.17 11.30
N GLY A 47 2.18 -22.61 10.27
CA GLY A 47 2.59 -23.32 9.08
C GLY A 47 1.53 -23.39 7.97
N ASP A 48 0.36 -22.76 8.16
CA ASP A 48 -0.67 -22.72 7.13
C ASP A 48 -0.30 -21.73 6.02
N GLU A 49 -0.58 -22.08 4.77
CA GLU A 49 -0.35 -21.22 3.62
C GLU A 49 -1.29 -19.99 3.63
N LEU A 50 -0.69 -18.81 3.48
CA LEU A 50 -1.47 -17.59 3.38
C LEU A 50 -2.20 -17.51 2.05
N ILE A 51 -3.40 -16.93 2.07
CA ILE A 51 -4.20 -16.68 0.86
C ILE A 51 -3.74 -15.36 0.24
N ASN A 52 -3.32 -15.44 -1.03
CA ASN A 52 -3.11 -14.23 -1.83
C ASN A 52 -4.46 -13.70 -2.31
N SER A 53 -4.98 -12.70 -1.63
CA SER A 53 -6.25 -12.07 -1.97
C SER A 53 -6.10 -10.86 -2.88
N GLY A 54 -4.94 -10.70 -3.51
CA GLY A 54 -4.69 -9.56 -4.39
C GLY A 54 -5.70 -9.49 -5.53
N PRO A 55 -6.35 -8.34 -5.77
CA PRO A 55 -7.14 -8.15 -6.97
C PRO A 55 -6.23 -8.16 -8.20
N ALA A 56 -6.80 -8.38 -9.37
CA ALA A 56 -6.07 -8.37 -10.64
C ALA A 56 -5.26 -7.09 -10.87
N LEU A 57 -5.71 -5.96 -10.33
CA LEU A 57 -4.93 -4.74 -10.13
C LEU A 57 -4.47 -4.63 -8.68
N ILE A 58 -3.19 -4.81 -8.47
CA ILE A 58 -2.60 -4.79 -7.13
C ILE A 58 -3.05 -3.59 -6.29
N PRO A 59 -3.05 -2.32 -6.76
CA PRO A 59 -3.46 -1.18 -5.92
C PRO A 59 -4.91 -1.24 -5.44
N MET A 60 -5.79 -1.97 -6.11
CA MET A 60 -7.21 -2.05 -5.72
C MET A 60 -7.45 -2.82 -4.42
N TRP A 61 -6.45 -3.53 -3.88
CA TRP A 61 -6.56 -4.17 -2.55
C TRP A 61 -6.90 -3.16 -1.45
N TYR A 62 -6.31 -1.97 -1.51
CA TYR A 62 -6.58 -0.92 -0.54
C TYR A 62 -8.03 -0.43 -0.59
N LEU A 63 -8.56 -0.21 -1.79
CA LEU A 63 -9.96 0.23 -1.97
C LEU A 63 -10.93 -0.85 -1.49
N ARG A 64 -10.65 -2.11 -1.80
CA ARG A 64 -11.43 -3.25 -1.31
C ARG A 64 -11.46 -3.30 0.22
N ASP A 65 -10.28 -3.23 0.86
CA ASP A 65 -10.17 -3.28 2.31
C ASP A 65 -10.91 -2.10 2.96
N LEU A 66 -10.81 -0.91 2.37
CA LEU A 66 -11.54 0.27 2.82
C LEU A 66 -13.06 0.09 2.76
N ILE A 67 -13.58 -0.49 1.67
CA ILE A 67 -15.02 -0.79 1.53
C ILE A 67 -15.45 -1.81 2.59
N VAL A 68 -14.69 -2.88 2.79
CA VAL A 68 -14.98 -3.89 3.81
C VAL A 68 -15.02 -3.27 5.21
N PHE A 69 -14.04 -2.45 5.56
CA PHE A 69 -14.02 -1.78 6.88
C PHE A 69 -15.12 -0.74 7.03
N PHE A 70 -15.51 -0.06 5.96
CA PHE A 70 -16.64 0.85 5.97
C PHE A 70 -17.95 0.10 6.30
N VAL A 71 -18.19 -1.04 5.65
CA VAL A 71 -19.36 -1.89 5.93
C VAL A 71 -19.30 -2.46 7.34
N LEU A 72 -18.11 -2.84 7.84
CA LEU A 72 -17.91 -3.36 9.18
C LEU A 72 -17.83 -2.25 10.26
N SER A 73 -17.87 -0.97 9.90
CA SER A 73 -17.68 0.14 10.83
C SER A 73 -18.63 0.14 12.03
N PRO A 74 -19.93 -0.26 11.93
CA PRO A 74 -20.81 -0.34 13.09
C PRO A 74 -20.32 -1.40 14.12
N VAL A 75 -19.86 -2.55 13.61
CA VAL A 75 -19.32 -3.64 14.45
C VAL A 75 -18.02 -3.20 15.12
N ILE A 76 -17.12 -2.59 14.34
CA ILE A 76 -15.84 -2.04 14.82
C ILE A 76 -16.09 -0.99 15.92
N TYR A 77 -17.04 -0.07 15.72
CA TYR A 77 -17.43 0.92 16.70
C TYR A 77 -17.94 0.28 18.00
N TRP A 78 -18.81 -0.73 17.89
CA TRP A 78 -19.32 -1.48 19.04
C TRP A 78 -18.18 -2.17 19.81
N CYS A 79 -17.24 -2.83 19.11
CA CYS A 79 -16.06 -3.45 19.72
C CYS A 79 -15.18 -2.42 20.44
N ILE A 80 -14.92 -1.27 19.83
CA ILE A 80 -14.14 -0.17 20.43
C ILE A 80 -14.78 0.31 21.73
N LYS A 81 -16.10 0.50 21.75
CA LYS A 81 -16.83 0.96 22.94
C LYS A 81 -16.87 -0.08 24.07
N ARG A 82 -17.03 -1.39 23.74
CA ARG A 82 -17.14 -2.48 24.72
C ARG A 82 -15.79 -3.00 25.19
N VAL A 83 -14.91 -3.31 24.26
CA VAL A 83 -13.64 -4.04 24.52
C VAL A 83 -12.46 -3.06 24.67
N LYS A 84 -12.61 -1.83 24.19
CA LYS A 84 -11.60 -0.75 24.31
C LYS A 84 -10.21 -1.18 23.77
N VAL A 85 -9.16 -0.97 24.57
CA VAL A 85 -7.76 -1.25 24.18
C VAL A 85 -7.52 -2.75 23.94
N SER A 86 -8.22 -3.65 24.65
CA SER A 86 -8.03 -5.08 24.49
C SER A 86 -8.35 -5.55 23.07
N PHE A 87 -9.29 -4.91 22.39
CA PHE A 87 -9.59 -5.20 20.99
C PHE A 87 -8.38 -4.87 20.07
N LEU A 88 -7.71 -3.75 20.30
CA LEU A 88 -6.49 -3.39 19.55
C LEU A 88 -5.35 -4.37 19.81
N ILE A 89 -5.19 -4.82 21.06
CA ILE A 89 -4.15 -5.79 21.44
C ILE A 89 -4.37 -7.12 20.70
N VAL A 90 -5.60 -7.61 20.67
CA VAL A 90 -5.95 -8.86 19.95
C VAL A 90 -5.67 -8.71 18.45
N LEU A 91 -6.11 -7.59 17.84
CA LEU A 91 -5.85 -7.35 16.41
C LEU A 91 -4.36 -7.22 16.11
N PHE A 92 -3.59 -6.57 16.98
CA PHE A 92 -2.15 -6.46 16.83
C PHE A 92 -1.46 -7.83 16.94
N PHE A 93 -1.94 -8.69 17.85
CA PHE A 93 -1.46 -10.07 17.93
C PHE A 93 -1.78 -10.87 16.65
N CYS A 94 -2.99 -10.73 16.12
CA CYS A 94 -3.36 -11.34 14.83
C CYS A 94 -2.45 -10.83 13.69
N TYR A 95 -2.10 -9.55 13.70
CA TYR A 95 -1.17 -8.97 12.72
C TYR A 95 0.26 -9.49 12.87
N LEU A 96 0.74 -9.69 14.11
CA LEU A 96 2.07 -10.26 14.38
C LEU A 96 2.18 -11.71 13.88
N THR A 97 1.13 -12.48 14.06
CA THR A 97 1.14 -13.93 13.83
C THR A 97 0.59 -14.35 12.46
N ASP A 98 -0.10 -13.44 11.76
CA ASP A 98 -0.86 -13.71 10.52
C ASP A 98 -1.82 -14.93 10.64
N ILE A 99 -2.24 -15.30 11.90
CA ILE A 99 -3.15 -16.43 12.12
C ILE A 99 -4.56 -16.11 11.62
N TRP A 100 -5.00 -14.85 11.77
CA TRP A 100 -6.34 -14.43 11.36
C TRP A 100 -6.37 -12.94 11.01
N PRO A 101 -7.05 -12.55 9.92
CA PRO A 101 -7.47 -13.43 8.81
C PRO A 101 -6.25 -13.92 8.02
N GLN A 102 -6.30 -15.13 7.49
CA GLN A 102 -5.22 -15.73 6.69
C GLN A 102 -5.10 -15.09 5.30
N ILE A 103 -5.51 -13.84 5.19
CA ILE A 103 -5.54 -13.05 3.96
C ILE A 103 -4.43 -12.03 4.05
N GLN A 104 -3.50 -12.11 3.12
CA GLN A 104 -2.36 -11.21 3.10
C GLN A 104 -2.78 -9.73 3.07
N GLY A 105 -2.17 -8.97 3.97
CA GLY A 105 -2.35 -7.52 4.06
C GLY A 105 -3.61 -7.08 4.80
N LEU A 106 -4.63 -7.95 4.94
CA LEU A 106 -5.89 -7.56 5.58
C LEU A 106 -5.71 -7.36 7.09
N SER A 107 -4.89 -8.19 7.75
CA SER A 107 -4.54 -8.04 9.17
C SER A 107 -3.92 -6.69 9.47
N SER A 108 -2.95 -6.25 8.67
CA SER A 108 -2.31 -4.95 8.82
C SER A 108 -3.27 -3.79 8.55
N SER A 109 -4.04 -3.86 7.46
CA SER A 109 -5.05 -2.85 7.13
C SER A 109 -6.07 -2.68 8.25
N MET A 110 -6.54 -3.80 8.83
CA MET A 110 -7.51 -3.80 9.91
C MET A 110 -6.95 -3.16 11.19
N VAL A 111 -5.72 -3.48 11.58
CA VAL A 111 -5.08 -2.88 12.76
C VAL A 111 -4.98 -1.37 12.63
N PHE A 112 -4.49 -0.86 11.49
CA PHE A 112 -4.35 0.59 11.30
C PHE A 112 -5.69 1.31 11.18
N PHE A 113 -6.69 0.71 10.53
CA PHE A 113 -8.04 1.27 10.45
C PHE A 113 -8.68 1.35 11.84
N VAL A 114 -8.65 0.26 12.60
CA VAL A 114 -9.23 0.21 13.95
C VAL A 114 -8.48 1.11 14.93
N LEU A 115 -7.16 1.24 14.80
CA LEU A 115 -6.37 2.19 15.59
C LEU A 115 -6.82 3.63 15.32
N GLY A 116 -6.98 4.00 14.04
CA GLY A 116 -7.49 5.31 13.65
C GLY A 116 -8.89 5.57 14.20
N ALA A 117 -9.79 4.61 14.06
CA ALA A 117 -11.15 4.67 14.59
C ALA A 117 -11.16 4.78 16.13
N TYR A 118 -10.31 4.02 16.83
CA TYR A 118 -10.17 4.10 18.29
C TYR A 118 -9.74 5.50 18.76
N LEU A 119 -8.77 6.09 18.08
CA LEU A 119 -8.29 7.43 18.41
C LEU A 119 -9.37 8.49 18.15
N ALA A 120 -10.11 8.37 17.03
CA ALA A 120 -11.21 9.27 16.72
C ALA A 120 -12.38 9.16 17.72
N VAL A 121 -12.79 7.92 18.07
CA VAL A 121 -13.89 7.68 19.02
C VAL A 121 -13.56 8.17 20.44
N ASN A 122 -12.28 8.26 20.81
CA ASN A 122 -11.82 8.72 22.11
C ASN A 122 -11.27 10.17 22.08
N ASP A 123 -11.57 10.94 21.04
CA ASP A 123 -11.15 12.35 20.85
C ASP A 123 -9.64 12.59 21.05
N LYS A 124 -8.82 11.57 20.72
CA LYS A 124 -7.37 11.68 20.83
C LYS A 124 -6.77 12.29 19.57
N ASN A 125 -6.12 13.44 19.73
CA ASN A 125 -5.40 14.07 18.63
C ASN A 125 -4.10 13.32 18.33
N ILE A 126 -4.17 12.39 17.35
CA ILE A 126 -3.03 11.59 16.91
C ILE A 126 -1.87 12.45 16.42
N ILE A 127 -2.17 13.57 15.74
CA ILE A 127 -1.16 14.44 15.14
C ILE A 127 -0.24 15.03 16.23
N SER A 128 -0.85 15.58 17.30
CA SER A 128 -0.10 16.17 18.40
C SER A 128 0.71 15.13 19.19
N GLU A 129 0.11 13.95 19.47
CA GLU A 129 0.78 12.88 20.21
C GLU A 129 1.96 12.27 19.42
N VAL A 130 1.78 12.03 18.13
CA VAL A 130 2.84 11.53 17.26
C VAL A 130 3.97 12.55 17.14
N TYR A 131 3.64 13.82 16.90
CA TYR A 131 4.65 14.86 16.75
C TYR A 131 5.45 15.10 18.04
N LYS A 132 4.82 15.05 19.21
CA LYS A 132 5.46 15.14 20.52
C LYS A 132 6.49 14.01 20.74
N ARG A 133 6.19 12.81 20.25
CA ARG A 133 7.04 11.62 20.44
C ARG A 133 7.89 11.25 19.20
N ARG A 134 7.97 12.13 18.20
CA ARG A 134 8.62 11.86 16.91
C ARG A 134 10.03 11.34 17.00
N ASN A 135 10.84 11.88 17.93
CA ASN A 135 12.25 11.47 18.08
C ASN A 135 12.37 10.00 18.51
N LYS A 136 11.44 9.50 19.35
CA LYS A 136 11.40 8.09 19.73
C LYS A 136 11.10 7.21 18.52
N PHE A 137 10.12 7.59 17.70
CA PHE A 137 9.79 6.86 16.48
C PHE A 137 10.96 6.86 15.48
N TYR A 138 11.65 8.00 15.30
CA TYR A 138 12.85 8.06 14.45
C TYR A 138 13.93 7.10 14.91
N ILE A 139 14.27 7.10 16.22
CA ILE A 139 15.30 6.23 16.77
C ILE A 139 14.92 4.75 16.60
N ILE A 140 13.68 4.36 16.96
CA ILE A 140 13.24 2.97 16.85
C ILE A 140 13.24 2.52 15.40
N THR A 141 12.70 3.34 14.48
CA THR A 141 12.69 3.02 13.05
C THR A 141 14.10 2.91 12.48
N PHE A 142 15.03 3.78 12.91
CA PHE A 142 16.42 3.73 12.49
C PHE A 142 17.14 2.46 12.96
N ILE A 143 16.80 1.95 14.15
CA ILE A 143 17.35 0.69 14.67
C ILE A 143 16.72 -0.53 13.94
N LEU A 144 15.39 -0.49 13.69
CA LEU A 144 14.69 -1.59 13.05
C LEU A 144 15.01 -1.72 11.55
N LEU A 145 15.33 -0.63 10.86
CA LEU A 145 15.61 -0.64 9.43
C LEU A 145 16.78 -1.57 9.03
N PRO A 146 17.99 -1.48 9.62
CA PRO A 146 19.07 -2.40 9.29
C PRO A 146 18.75 -3.86 9.68
N LEU A 147 18.00 -4.09 10.76
CA LEU A 147 17.54 -5.42 11.13
C LEU A 147 16.59 -5.98 10.05
N MET A 148 15.69 -5.17 9.52
CA MET A 148 14.82 -5.57 8.42
C MET A 148 15.58 -5.91 7.15
N ILE A 149 16.63 -5.16 6.83
CA ILE A 149 17.49 -5.41 5.67
C ILE A 149 18.29 -6.69 5.89
N TYR A 150 18.87 -6.88 7.07
CA TYR A 150 19.68 -8.05 7.40
C TYR A 150 18.89 -9.37 7.38
N TYR A 151 17.65 -9.36 7.90
CA TYR A 151 16.78 -10.53 7.93
C TYR A 151 15.90 -10.67 6.68
N ASP A 152 16.23 -9.98 5.59
CA ASP A 152 15.51 -10.07 4.30
C ASP A 152 14.00 -9.86 4.42
N GLY A 153 13.63 -8.90 5.27
CA GLY A 153 12.24 -8.50 5.44
C GLY A 153 11.32 -9.65 5.86
N ARG A 154 10.27 -9.88 5.08
CA ARG A 154 9.25 -10.90 5.36
C ARG A 154 9.59 -12.33 4.91
N TYR A 155 10.79 -12.58 4.40
CA TYR A 155 11.16 -13.91 3.87
C TYR A 155 11.77 -14.83 4.92
N THR A 156 12.11 -14.31 6.10
CA THR A 156 12.59 -15.11 7.24
C THR A 156 11.60 -15.07 8.41
N SER A 157 11.63 -16.08 9.28
CA SER A 157 10.78 -16.13 10.48
C SER A 157 11.01 -14.92 11.41
N ILE A 158 12.28 -14.53 11.58
CA ILE A 158 12.66 -13.36 12.40
C ILE A 158 12.21 -12.07 11.71
N GLY A 159 12.39 -11.95 10.39
CA GLY A 159 11.93 -10.80 9.62
C GLY A 159 10.41 -10.64 9.67
N ASN A 160 9.65 -11.74 9.62
CA ASN A 160 8.20 -11.72 9.82
C ASN A 160 7.78 -11.16 11.17
N LEU A 161 8.53 -11.43 12.23
CA LEU A 161 8.27 -10.88 13.56
C LEU A 161 8.61 -9.39 13.65
N ILE A 162 9.73 -8.96 13.08
CA ILE A 162 10.22 -7.58 13.14
C ILE A 162 9.40 -6.65 12.26
N TYR A 163 8.93 -7.13 11.09
CA TYR A 163 8.24 -6.32 10.09
C TYR A 163 7.02 -5.55 10.63
N PRO A 164 6.08 -6.15 11.38
CA PRO A 164 4.94 -5.42 11.93
C PRO A 164 5.36 -4.27 12.86
N PHE A 165 6.37 -4.47 13.70
CA PHE A 165 6.90 -3.41 14.56
C PHE A 165 7.56 -2.29 13.76
N PHE A 166 8.32 -2.66 12.73
CA PHE A 166 8.92 -1.67 11.83
C PHE A 166 7.85 -0.82 11.15
N VAL A 167 6.81 -1.42 10.56
CA VAL A 167 5.72 -0.67 9.91
C VAL A 167 4.95 0.18 10.93
N PHE A 168 4.72 -0.35 12.14
CA PHE A 168 4.02 0.38 13.20
C PHE A 168 4.78 1.63 13.67
N THR A 169 6.11 1.62 13.64
CA THR A 169 6.93 2.80 13.95
C THR A 169 7.14 3.71 12.74
N LEU A 170 7.15 3.17 11.53
CA LEU A 170 7.36 3.92 10.30
C LEU A 170 6.19 4.86 9.96
N VAL A 171 4.93 4.44 10.22
CA VAL A 171 3.74 5.28 9.97
C VAL A 171 3.80 6.60 10.76
N PRO A 172 4.07 6.61 12.09
CA PRO A 172 4.31 7.86 12.83
C PRO A 172 5.46 8.71 12.29
N VAL A 173 6.52 8.09 11.77
CA VAL A 173 7.63 8.82 11.13
C VAL A 173 7.12 9.59 9.91
N TYR A 174 6.37 8.96 9.01
CA TYR A 174 5.78 9.64 7.84
C TYR A 174 4.85 10.79 8.24
N ILE A 175 3.99 10.58 9.25
CA ILE A 175 3.12 11.63 9.78
C ILE A 175 3.97 12.80 10.29
N SER A 176 5.01 12.53 11.06
CA SER A 176 5.89 13.56 11.63
C SER A 176 6.66 14.35 10.56
N VAL A 177 7.12 13.68 9.52
CA VAL A 177 7.76 14.35 8.36
C VAL A 177 6.75 15.24 7.64
N GLY A 178 5.53 14.75 7.39
CA GLY A 178 4.46 15.54 6.78
C GLY A 178 4.15 16.82 7.59
N ILE A 179 4.00 16.70 8.91
CA ILE A 179 3.79 17.86 9.80
C ILE A 179 4.96 18.84 9.70
N SER A 180 6.19 18.34 9.73
CA SER A 180 7.40 19.18 9.65
C SER A 180 7.48 19.96 8.34
N LEU A 181 7.07 19.34 7.22
CA LEU A 181 7.00 20.00 5.91
C LEU A 181 5.91 21.07 5.88
N MET A 182 4.75 20.82 6.49
CA MET A 182 3.68 21.80 6.62
C MET A 182 4.12 23.01 7.43
N LEU A 183 4.79 22.81 8.55
CA LEU A 183 5.32 23.88 9.40
C LEU A 183 6.39 24.73 8.70
N LYS A 184 7.10 24.16 7.71
CA LYS A 184 8.08 24.89 6.89
C LYS A 184 7.48 25.62 5.68
N ASN A 185 6.18 25.90 5.70
CA ASN A 185 5.43 26.59 4.62
C ASN A 185 5.52 25.89 3.25
N LYS A 186 5.69 24.57 3.22
CA LYS A 186 5.62 23.74 2.00
C LYS A 186 4.20 23.23 1.71
N ILE A 187 3.18 23.93 2.22
CA ILE A 187 1.77 23.55 2.11
C ILE A 187 1.33 23.39 0.67
N ASN A 188 1.70 24.32 -0.23
CA ASN A 188 1.30 24.27 -1.63
C ASN A 188 1.83 23.02 -2.34
N LEU A 189 3.08 22.63 -2.08
CA LEU A 189 3.66 21.40 -2.64
C LEU A 189 2.90 20.16 -2.12
N MET A 190 2.58 20.12 -0.83
CA MET A 190 1.85 19.00 -0.25
C MET A 190 0.43 18.90 -0.76
N LEU A 191 -0.26 20.02 -0.99
CA LEU A 191 -1.60 20.04 -1.59
C LEU A 191 -1.57 19.49 -3.02
N GLN A 192 -0.61 19.91 -3.84
CA GLN A 192 -0.46 19.40 -5.21
C GLN A 192 -0.17 17.89 -5.24
N LEU A 193 0.72 17.41 -4.37
CA LEU A 193 1.00 15.99 -4.23
C LEU A 193 -0.21 15.20 -3.71
N SER A 194 -0.97 15.78 -2.79
CA SER A 194 -2.19 15.16 -2.27
C SER A 194 -3.26 15.01 -3.34
N GLN A 195 -3.46 16.02 -4.20
CA GLN A 195 -4.43 15.97 -5.31
C GLN A 195 -4.05 14.87 -6.32
N SER A 196 -2.75 14.70 -6.60
CA SER A 196 -2.27 13.68 -7.54
C SER A 196 -2.11 12.28 -6.93
N SER A 197 -2.15 12.15 -5.59
CA SER A 197 -1.78 10.92 -4.87
C SER A 197 -2.62 9.70 -5.28
N PHE A 198 -3.94 9.88 -5.44
CA PHE A 198 -4.82 8.78 -5.85
C PHE A 198 -4.54 8.34 -7.29
N PHE A 199 -4.27 9.28 -8.19
CA PHE A 199 -3.91 8.97 -9.57
C PHE A 199 -2.56 8.25 -9.64
N ILE A 200 -1.55 8.72 -8.90
CA ILE A 200 -0.24 8.08 -8.79
C ILE A 200 -0.41 6.67 -8.23
N PHE A 201 -1.19 6.50 -7.17
CA PHE A 201 -1.47 5.20 -6.55
C PHE A 201 -2.11 4.22 -7.54
N ALA A 202 -3.05 4.66 -8.37
CA ALA A 202 -3.71 3.80 -9.35
C ALA A 202 -2.80 3.44 -10.53
N LEU A 203 -1.90 4.33 -10.93
CA LEU A 203 -1.10 4.21 -12.17
C LEU A 203 0.29 3.58 -11.95
N HIS A 204 0.91 3.80 -10.78
CA HIS A 204 2.32 3.45 -10.56
C HIS A 204 2.64 1.97 -10.83
N THR A 205 1.78 1.04 -10.43
CA THR A 205 2.04 -0.39 -10.64
C THR A 205 2.06 -0.80 -12.10
N MET A 206 1.37 -0.07 -12.96
CA MET A 206 1.35 -0.32 -14.39
C MET A 206 2.62 0.19 -15.07
N ILE A 207 3.15 1.31 -14.58
CA ILE A 207 4.30 2.00 -15.16
C ILE A 207 5.61 1.52 -14.53
N LEU A 208 5.59 1.02 -13.29
CA LEU A 208 6.79 0.67 -12.52
C LEU A 208 7.75 -0.28 -13.27
N GLY A 209 7.21 -1.29 -13.94
CA GLY A 209 8.01 -2.24 -14.72
C GLY A 209 8.76 -1.57 -15.89
N TYR A 210 8.10 -0.65 -16.59
CA TYR A 210 8.74 0.12 -17.66
C TYR A 210 9.79 1.07 -17.12
N CYS A 211 9.50 1.78 -16.02
CA CYS A 211 10.47 2.63 -15.34
C CYS A 211 11.70 1.86 -14.88
N ALA A 212 11.52 0.66 -14.32
CA ALA A 212 12.61 -0.22 -13.92
C ALA A 212 13.48 -0.63 -15.12
N SER A 213 12.86 -0.96 -16.25
CA SER A 213 13.58 -1.31 -17.48
C SER A 213 14.40 -0.13 -18.02
N ILE A 214 13.83 1.09 -18.02
CA ILE A 214 14.53 2.30 -18.45
C ILE A 214 15.72 2.58 -17.52
N ILE A 215 15.52 2.55 -16.21
CA ILE A 215 16.61 2.79 -15.24
C ILE A 215 17.70 1.73 -15.38
N LYS A 216 17.34 0.46 -15.65
CA LYS A 216 18.31 -0.62 -15.91
C LYS A 216 19.14 -0.36 -17.16
N LEU A 217 18.57 0.24 -18.20
CA LEU A 217 19.32 0.63 -19.41
C LEU A 217 20.31 1.78 -19.12
N ILE A 218 19.95 2.72 -18.26
CA ILE A 218 20.81 3.86 -17.90
C ILE A 218 21.93 3.43 -16.95
N ILE A 219 21.64 2.49 -16.03
CA ILE A 219 22.58 1.96 -15.03
C ILE A 219 22.68 0.44 -15.20
N PRO A 220 23.41 -0.06 -16.21
CA PRO A 220 23.40 -1.47 -16.58
C PRO A 220 24.21 -2.38 -15.65
N SER A 221 25.05 -1.84 -14.77
CA SER A 221 25.93 -2.61 -13.91
C SER A 221 25.19 -3.34 -12.79
N ASP A 222 25.58 -4.57 -12.52
CA ASP A 222 25.08 -5.39 -11.41
C ASP A 222 25.90 -5.22 -10.11
N PHE A 223 26.83 -4.25 -10.09
CA PHE A 223 27.57 -3.91 -8.88
C PHE A 223 26.61 -3.43 -7.79
N TRP A 224 26.79 -3.92 -6.56
CA TRP A 224 25.81 -3.76 -5.47
C TRP A 224 25.40 -2.31 -5.17
N ILE A 225 26.35 -1.35 -5.27
CA ILE A 225 26.06 0.09 -5.08
C ILE A 225 25.12 0.60 -6.16
N LEU A 226 25.37 0.25 -7.43
CA LEU A 226 24.55 0.67 -8.56
C LEU A 226 23.19 -0.02 -8.54
N ALA A 227 23.13 -1.27 -8.09
CA ALA A 227 21.86 -1.96 -7.85
C ALA A 227 21.01 -1.26 -6.77
N SER A 228 21.64 -0.81 -5.67
CA SER A 228 20.99 -0.02 -4.63
C SER A 228 20.50 1.33 -5.14
N MET A 229 21.28 2.00 -5.96
CA MET A 229 20.87 3.24 -6.63
C MET A 229 19.67 3.02 -7.55
N ARG A 230 19.66 1.96 -8.36
CA ARG A 230 18.49 1.59 -9.20
C ARG A 230 17.25 1.37 -8.33
N TYR A 231 17.39 0.65 -7.22
CA TYR A 231 16.28 0.39 -6.31
C TYR A 231 15.65 1.68 -5.75
N LEU A 232 16.45 2.69 -5.43
CA LEU A 232 15.98 3.98 -4.93
C LEU A 232 15.47 4.90 -6.05
N LEU A 233 16.13 4.92 -7.20
CA LEU A 233 15.77 5.80 -8.31
C LEU A 233 14.50 5.35 -9.06
N THR A 234 14.27 4.04 -9.18
CA THR A 234 13.11 3.51 -9.91
C THR A 234 11.78 4.02 -9.37
N PRO A 235 11.46 3.94 -8.05
CA PRO A 235 10.20 4.45 -7.55
C PRO A 235 10.10 5.99 -7.65
N LEU A 236 11.19 6.71 -7.45
CA LEU A 236 11.22 8.17 -7.63
C LEU A 236 10.90 8.55 -9.07
N PHE A 237 11.56 7.91 -10.03
CA PHE A 237 11.29 8.12 -11.45
C PHE A 237 9.85 7.75 -11.82
N CYS A 238 9.33 6.65 -11.31
CA CYS A 238 7.95 6.22 -11.52
C CYS A 238 6.96 7.28 -11.00
N VAL A 239 7.16 7.82 -9.80
CA VAL A 239 6.30 8.88 -9.23
C VAL A 239 6.36 10.15 -10.09
N LEU A 240 7.54 10.55 -10.56
CA LEU A 240 7.69 11.71 -11.44
C LEU A 240 6.95 11.52 -12.78
N VAL A 241 7.06 10.34 -13.39
CA VAL A 241 6.33 10.01 -14.63
C VAL A 241 4.82 10.04 -14.38
N CYS A 242 4.33 9.41 -13.30
CA CYS A 242 2.91 9.44 -12.94
C CYS A 242 2.41 10.86 -12.69
N TYR A 243 3.21 11.71 -12.03
CA TYR A 243 2.88 13.11 -11.78
C TYR A 243 2.85 13.94 -13.07
N ALA A 244 3.78 13.70 -13.99
CA ALA A 244 3.76 14.30 -15.31
C ALA A 244 2.50 13.91 -16.10
N CYS A 245 2.15 12.60 -16.11
CA CYS A 245 0.90 12.12 -16.70
C CYS A 245 -0.34 12.79 -16.10
N TYR A 246 -0.38 12.93 -14.77
CA TYR A 246 -1.46 13.65 -14.08
C TYR A 246 -1.60 15.09 -14.60
N ASN A 247 -0.50 15.84 -14.67
CA ASN A 247 -0.51 17.23 -15.13
C ASN A 247 -0.91 17.34 -16.60
N ILE A 248 -0.48 16.42 -17.45
CA ILE A 248 -0.87 16.37 -18.86
C ILE A 248 -2.38 16.11 -18.96
N MET A 249 -2.90 15.10 -18.26
CA MET A 249 -4.34 14.80 -18.26
C MET A 249 -5.17 15.95 -17.70
N LYS A 250 -4.68 16.63 -16.66
CA LYS A 250 -5.34 17.81 -16.09
C LYS A 250 -5.52 18.93 -17.10
N ARG A 251 -4.59 19.07 -18.07
CA ARG A 251 -4.66 20.09 -19.13
C ARG A 251 -5.52 19.66 -20.32
N ILE A 252 -5.42 18.39 -20.74
CA ILE A 252 -6.06 17.91 -21.98
C ILE A 252 -7.48 17.45 -21.73
N VAL A 253 -7.72 16.67 -20.66
CA VAL A 253 -9.01 16.00 -20.38
C VAL A 253 -9.41 16.15 -18.91
N PRO A 254 -9.63 17.39 -18.41
CA PRO A 254 -9.89 17.64 -16.98
C PRO A 254 -11.14 16.90 -16.46
N ASN A 255 -12.20 16.84 -17.26
CA ASN A 255 -13.45 16.15 -16.86
C ASN A 255 -13.25 14.65 -16.66
N CYS A 256 -12.50 14.00 -17.55
CA CYS A 256 -12.17 12.59 -17.42
C CYS A 256 -11.31 12.35 -16.17
N LEU A 257 -10.31 13.19 -15.95
CA LEU A 257 -9.47 13.11 -14.76
C LEU A 257 -10.28 13.31 -13.48
N SER A 258 -11.16 14.31 -13.44
CA SER A 258 -12.06 14.56 -12.29
C SER A 258 -12.88 13.32 -11.93
N THR A 259 -13.48 12.68 -12.93
CA THR A 259 -14.24 11.43 -12.72
C THR A 259 -13.35 10.32 -12.16
N LEU A 260 -12.12 10.18 -12.67
CA LEU A 260 -11.17 9.14 -12.25
C LEU A 260 -10.68 9.32 -10.79
N ILE A 261 -10.52 10.56 -10.34
CA ILE A 261 -10.01 10.87 -8.99
C ILE A 261 -11.12 11.22 -7.98
N GLY A 262 -12.40 11.01 -8.36
CA GLY A 262 -13.55 11.24 -7.47
C GLY A 262 -13.84 12.72 -7.19
N GLY A 263 -13.70 13.60 -8.19
CA GLY A 263 -14.06 15.03 -8.11
C GLY A 263 -13.03 15.91 -7.38
N ARG A 264 -11.83 15.45 -7.13
CA ARG A 264 -10.76 16.15 -6.38
C ARG A 264 -9.77 16.89 -7.30
N LEU A 265 -10.27 17.71 -8.24
CA LEU A 265 -9.41 18.54 -9.09
C LEU A 265 -9.01 19.85 -8.41
#